data_0d29bc6d8cc3e7fe88c9a9b5d6f5080b
#
_entry.id   0d29bc6d8cc3e7fe88c9a9b5d6f5080b
#
_cell.length_a   1.000
_cell.length_b   1.000
_cell.length_c   1.000
_cell.angle_alpha   90.00
_cell.angle_beta   90.00
_cell.angle_gamma   90.00
#
_symmetry.space_group_name_H-M   'P 1'
#
loop_
_entity.id
_entity.type
_entity.pdbx_description
1 polymer ?
#
loop_
_entity_poly.entity_id
_entity_poly.type
_entity_poly.pdbx_seq_one_letter_code
_entity_poly.pdbx_strand_id
1 'polypeptide(L)'
;PPKDFRLVRAKWESPQLYINGLPAFFHLHLQREDGHYSYAQIFCRPVVNNKQLNIRQIGYVNTSDIGKSLEKMADFHQYQEYFLTANSFSTPKERKKKNLYTIQNIVLDIDIHSAKRDRGIFIQRLDAVLYLAFKDETFPLPVPNTVVYTGRGIQLWWAVCPFSAKELLYVYHDLVRYFASEITKRINEDKELKKHVIVDAAASKKESGLFRMPGTWNAKSRTFGSFRILHENKFDAVFLFFDRHPKTGKPFIKYKNKRKNRFRDYGNYMEEKIRHLIKVRREEGLDENGFRDLYCLIVYCAYLSSGTADEIAWAKTIGLNESFQRPLPEKELRSYMSSATEKKYRFTFEKVIEYLDIDEKEQETICLKPAGVRKKEREMAKKRAEENRKRRKEEKEKKKLRVLELLMKGYTQQKI
;
A
#
# COMPACT_ATOMS: atom_id res chain seq x y z
N PRO A 1 2.33 -25.14 -2.79
CA PRO A 1 2.80 -24.54 -4.02
C PRO A 1 2.43 -25.44 -5.21
N PRO A 2 1.88 -24.88 -6.30
CA PRO A 2 1.56 -25.68 -7.48
C PRO A 2 2.84 -26.27 -8.06
N LYS A 3 2.81 -27.59 -8.31
CA LYS A 3 3.98 -28.39 -8.68
C LYS A 3 4.51 -28.23 -10.10
N ASP A 4 3.86 -27.47 -10.98
CA ASP A 4 4.25 -27.36 -12.38
C ASP A 4 4.37 -25.93 -12.88
N PHE A 5 5.52 -25.35 -12.62
CA PHE A 5 6.00 -24.17 -13.34
C PHE A 5 6.86 -24.60 -14.53
N ARG A 6 6.34 -25.34 -15.44
CA ARG A 6 7.02 -25.51 -16.72
C ARG A 6 6.86 -24.21 -17.50
N LEU A 7 7.99 -23.59 -17.83
CA LEU A 7 8.10 -22.58 -18.87
C LEU A 7 7.57 -23.20 -20.17
N VAL A 8 6.26 -23.16 -20.34
CA VAL A 8 5.68 -23.42 -21.64
C VAL A 8 6.17 -22.28 -22.51
N ARG A 9 7.11 -22.54 -23.43
CA ARG A 9 7.33 -21.66 -24.55
C ARG A 9 5.95 -21.40 -25.14
N ALA A 10 5.41 -20.21 -24.86
CA ALA A 10 4.22 -19.74 -25.52
C ALA A 10 4.62 -19.63 -27.01
N LYS A 11 4.41 -20.66 -27.78
CA LYS A 11 4.33 -20.52 -29.23
C LYS A 11 3.31 -19.41 -29.44
N TRP A 12 3.71 -18.43 -30.21
CA TRP A 12 2.92 -17.28 -30.63
C TRP A 12 1.81 -17.78 -31.57
N GLU A 13 0.83 -18.44 -31.01
CA GLU A 13 -0.33 -18.95 -31.75
C GLU A 13 -1.44 -17.94 -31.70
N SER A 14 -2.24 -17.93 -32.72
CA SER A 14 -3.23 -16.97 -33.17
C SER A 14 -3.98 -16.12 -32.11
N PRO A 15 -4.50 -14.91 -32.49
CA PRO A 15 -5.24 -14.01 -31.62
C PRO A 15 -6.42 -14.63 -30.87
N GLN A 16 -7.03 -15.67 -31.39
CA GLN A 16 -8.18 -16.35 -30.78
C GLN A 16 -7.86 -17.07 -29.47
N LEU A 17 -6.65 -17.60 -29.28
CA LEU A 17 -6.25 -18.25 -28.04
C LEU A 17 -6.16 -17.24 -26.85
N TYR A 18 -5.85 -15.97 -27.13
CA TYR A 18 -5.73 -14.93 -26.12
C TYR A 18 -7.08 -14.44 -25.60
N ILE A 19 -8.12 -14.52 -26.40
CA ILE A 19 -9.48 -14.10 -26.01
C ILE A 19 -10.12 -15.16 -25.11
N ASN A 20 -9.85 -16.44 -25.33
CA ASN A 20 -10.48 -17.54 -24.58
C ASN A 20 -10.08 -17.56 -23.08
N GLY A 21 -8.90 -17.07 -22.70
CA GLY A 21 -8.49 -16.94 -21.29
C GLY A 21 -8.95 -15.65 -20.61
N LEU A 22 -9.41 -14.66 -21.36
CA LEU A 22 -9.80 -13.35 -20.84
C LEU A 22 -10.96 -13.42 -19.83
N PRO A 23 -12.01 -14.25 -20.04
CA PRO A 23 -13.05 -14.46 -19.03
C PRO A 23 -12.49 -14.89 -17.67
N ALA A 24 -11.58 -15.87 -17.63
CA ALA A 24 -10.98 -16.34 -16.39
C ALA A 24 -10.18 -15.22 -15.68
N PHE A 25 -9.45 -14.40 -16.44
CA PHE A 25 -8.76 -13.24 -15.90
C PHE A 25 -9.76 -12.24 -15.26
N PHE A 26 -10.87 -11.93 -15.93
CA PHE A 26 -11.86 -11.01 -15.39
C PHE A 26 -12.59 -11.57 -14.18
N HIS A 27 -12.94 -12.85 -14.18
CA HIS A 27 -13.55 -13.51 -13.04
C HIS A 27 -12.61 -13.44 -11.83
N LEU A 28 -11.34 -13.76 -12.00
CA LEU A 28 -10.37 -13.72 -10.91
C LEU A 28 -10.14 -12.30 -10.36
N HIS A 29 -9.92 -11.34 -11.25
CA HIS A 29 -9.42 -10.02 -10.88
C HIS A 29 -10.50 -8.96 -10.71
N LEU A 30 -11.66 -9.11 -11.34
CA LEU A 30 -12.69 -8.07 -11.34
C LEU A 30 -14.01 -8.49 -10.72
N GLN A 31 -14.31 -9.80 -10.64
CA GLN A 31 -15.58 -10.26 -10.09
C GLN A 31 -15.66 -10.05 -8.58
N ARG A 32 -16.82 -9.57 -8.13
CA ARG A 32 -17.18 -9.44 -6.72
C ARG A 32 -18.28 -10.43 -6.39
N GLU A 33 -18.13 -11.11 -5.27
CA GLU A 33 -19.06 -12.12 -4.77
C GLU A 33 -20.07 -11.54 -3.76
N ASP A 34 -19.79 -10.30 -3.27
CA ASP A 34 -20.60 -9.66 -2.23
C ASP A 34 -21.87 -8.95 -2.76
N GLY A 35 -22.19 -9.08 -4.04
CA GLY A 35 -23.38 -8.50 -4.68
C GLY A 35 -23.38 -6.98 -4.84
N HIS A 36 -22.36 -6.28 -4.36
CA HIS A 36 -22.27 -4.82 -4.51
C HIS A 36 -21.86 -4.40 -5.91
N TYR A 37 -22.61 -3.46 -6.50
CA TYR A 37 -22.32 -2.90 -7.80
C TYR A 37 -21.10 -1.98 -7.75
N SER A 38 -20.12 -2.28 -8.58
CA SER A 38 -18.97 -1.40 -8.84
C SER A 38 -18.46 -1.64 -10.27
N TYR A 39 -17.58 -0.76 -10.74
CA TYR A 39 -17.22 -0.72 -12.15
C TYR A 39 -15.72 -0.66 -12.35
N ALA A 40 -15.13 -1.64 -13.03
CA ALA A 40 -13.82 -1.51 -13.64
C ALA A 40 -13.97 -0.83 -14.99
N GLN A 41 -13.14 0.17 -15.29
CA GLN A 41 -13.28 0.97 -16.50
C GLN A 41 -12.31 0.53 -17.58
N ILE A 42 -12.78 0.52 -18.83
CA ILE A 42 -12.01 0.11 -20.01
C ILE A 42 -11.72 1.33 -20.87
N PHE A 43 -10.49 1.41 -21.32
CA PHE A 43 -9.97 2.47 -22.16
C PHE A 43 -9.36 1.91 -23.43
N CYS A 44 -9.51 2.63 -24.51
CA CYS A 44 -8.86 2.37 -25.78
C CYS A 44 -7.92 3.51 -26.15
N ARG A 45 -6.75 3.17 -26.65
CA ARG A 45 -5.87 4.10 -27.34
C ARG A 45 -5.86 3.68 -28.83
N PRO A 46 -6.61 4.41 -29.68
CA PRO A 46 -6.62 4.08 -31.10
C PRO A 46 -5.23 4.23 -31.71
N VAL A 47 -4.92 3.33 -32.61
CA VAL A 47 -3.68 3.35 -33.41
C VAL A 47 -4.07 3.50 -34.86
N VAL A 48 -3.72 4.65 -35.47
CA VAL A 48 -4.02 4.97 -36.86
C VAL A 48 -2.71 5.27 -37.59
N ASN A 49 -2.42 4.60 -38.68
CA ASN A 49 -1.18 4.76 -39.44
C ASN A 49 0.07 4.70 -38.56
N ASN A 50 0.14 3.71 -37.64
CA ASN A 50 1.20 3.51 -36.65
C ASN A 50 1.36 4.68 -35.64
N LYS A 51 0.46 5.66 -35.57
CA LYS A 51 0.45 6.73 -34.58
C LYS A 51 -0.57 6.41 -33.50
N GLN A 52 -0.13 6.53 -32.23
CA GLN A 52 -1.00 6.40 -31.06
C GLN A 52 -1.78 7.70 -30.88
N LEU A 53 -3.10 7.64 -30.80
CA LEU A 53 -3.96 8.76 -30.48
C LEU A 53 -4.18 8.89 -28.96
N ASN A 54 -4.98 9.88 -28.57
CA ASN A 54 -5.33 10.06 -27.17
C ASN A 54 -6.16 8.88 -26.64
N ILE A 55 -5.86 8.49 -25.41
CA ILE A 55 -6.59 7.45 -24.72
C ILE A 55 -7.99 7.94 -24.35
N ARG A 56 -9.01 7.15 -24.60
CA ARG A 56 -10.42 7.46 -24.27
C ARG A 56 -11.08 6.27 -23.59
N GLN A 57 -12.02 6.55 -22.71
CA GLN A 57 -12.86 5.52 -22.13
C GLN A 57 -13.84 5.01 -23.21
N ILE A 58 -13.96 3.70 -23.33
CA ILE A 58 -14.86 3.05 -24.29
C ILE A 58 -15.94 2.22 -23.63
N GLY A 59 -15.75 1.84 -22.36
CA GLY A 59 -16.70 1.00 -21.65
C GLY A 59 -16.30 0.77 -20.19
N TYR A 60 -17.00 -0.15 -19.59
CA TYR A 60 -16.76 -0.60 -18.23
C TYR A 60 -17.18 -2.06 -18.06
N VAL A 61 -16.62 -2.72 -17.05
CA VAL A 61 -17.05 -4.03 -16.57
C VAL A 61 -17.84 -3.80 -15.29
N ASN A 62 -19.07 -4.29 -15.25
CA ASN A 62 -19.79 -4.41 -13.98
C ASN A 62 -19.21 -5.59 -13.19
N THR A 63 -18.68 -5.31 -12.03
CA THR A 63 -17.95 -6.34 -11.25
C THR A 63 -18.88 -7.38 -10.60
N SER A 64 -20.17 -7.12 -10.54
CA SER A 64 -21.18 -8.10 -10.10
C SER A 64 -21.73 -8.97 -11.23
N ASP A 65 -21.54 -8.56 -12.49
CA ASP A 65 -22.03 -9.29 -13.68
C ASP A 65 -21.03 -9.15 -14.84
N ILE A 66 -19.99 -9.95 -14.75
CA ILE A 66 -18.91 -9.95 -15.75
C ILE A 66 -19.37 -10.52 -17.08
N GLY A 67 -20.27 -11.51 -17.08
CA GLY A 67 -20.72 -12.21 -18.31
C GLY A 67 -21.25 -11.24 -19.37
N LYS A 68 -22.23 -10.40 -19.00
CA LYS A 68 -22.80 -9.37 -19.91
C LYS A 68 -21.77 -8.34 -20.38
N SER A 69 -20.73 -8.11 -19.57
CA SER A 69 -19.67 -7.17 -19.94
C SER A 69 -18.72 -7.77 -20.96
N LEU A 70 -18.46 -9.08 -20.89
CA LEU A 70 -17.59 -9.80 -21.83
C LEU A 70 -18.21 -9.88 -23.23
N GLU A 71 -19.52 -10.07 -23.33
CA GLU A 71 -20.23 -10.08 -24.62
C GLU A 71 -19.99 -8.79 -25.41
N LYS A 72 -19.99 -7.64 -24.75
CA LYS A 72 -19.72 -6.33 -25.37
C LYS A 72 -18.26 -6.14 -25.80
N MET A 73 -17.34 -6.96 -25.32
CA MET A 73 -15.92 -6.89 -25.68
C MET A 73 -15.57 -7.70 -26.92
N ALA A 74 -16.48 -8.54 -27.42
CA ALA A 74 -16.28 -9.29 -28.67
C ALA A 74 -15.98 -8.38 -29.88
N ASP A 75 -16.38 -7.11 -29.81
CA ASP A 75 -16.18 -6.10 -30.87
C ASP A 75 -14.84 -5.36 -30.79
N PHE A 76 -13.91 -5.80 -29.96
CA PHE A 76 -12.62 -5.12 -29.85
C PHE A 76 -11.77 -5.30 -31.10
N HIS A 77 -11.36 -4.18 -31.69
CA HIS A 77 -10.48 -4.21 -32.86
C HIS A 77 -9.09 -4.76 -32.55
N GLN A 78 -8.65 -5.71 -33.32
CA GLN A 78 -7.47 -6.52 -33.11
C GLN A 78 -6.17 -5.72 -32.89
N TYR A 79 -5.98 -4.58 -33.56
CA TYR A 79 -4.74 -3.78 -33.52
C TYR A 79 -4.86 -2.48 -32.72
N GLN A 80 -5.79 -2.42 -31.79
CA GLN A 80 -5.95 -1.29 -30.90
C GLN A 80 -5.35 -1.63 -29.51
N GLU A 81 -4.90 -0.60 -28.79
CA GLU A 81 -4.40 -0.78 -27.44
C GLU A 81 -5.53 -0.63 -26.43
N TYR A 82 -5.75 -1.64 -25.62
CA TYR A 82 -6.75 -1.61 -24.56
C TYR A 82 -6.11 -1.62 -23.18
N PHE A 83 -6.73 -0.88 -22.29
CA PHE A 83 -6.32 -0.75 -20.92
C PHE A 83 -7.53 -0.89 -20.00
N LEU A 84 -7.29 -1.36 -18.78
CA LEU A 84 -8.33 -1.45 -17.76
C LEU A 84 -7.82 -0.91 -16.43
N THR A 85 -8.76 -0.54 -15.56
CA THR A 85 -8.45 -0.21 -14.17
C THR A 85 -8.37 -1.49 -13.36
N ALA A 86 -7.33 -1.64 -12.53
CA ALA A 86 -7.17 -2.81 -11.67
C ALA A 86 -8.19 -2.83 -10.51
N ASN A 87 -8.68 -1.66 -10.12
CA ASN A 87 -9.60 -1.48 -9.00
C ASN A 87 -10.92 -0.88 -9.47
N SER A 88 -11.97 -1.00 -8.66
CA SER A 88 -13.31 -0.64 -9.07
C SER A 88 -13.77 0.72 -8.53
N PHE A 89 -14.72 1.32 -9.23
CA PHE A 89 -15.25 2.64 -8.98
C PHE A 89 -16.76 2.58 -8.70
N SER A 90 -17.26 3.53 -7.93
CA SER A 90 -18.69 3.69 -7.66
C SER A 90 -19.50 4.19 -8.87
N THR A 91 -18.82 4.68 -9.90
CA THR A 91 -19.43 5.17 -11.14
C THR A 91 -18.67 4.68 -12.36
N PRO A 92 -19.36 4.32 -13.45
CA PRO A 92 -18.71 3.94 -14.70
C PRO A 92 -18.13 5.12 -15.49
N LYS A 93 -18.49 6.37 -15.14
CA LYS A 93 -18.21 7.55 -15.95
C LYS A 93 -16.87 8.21 -15.69
N GLU A 94 -16.38 8.19 -14.44
CA GLU A 94 -15.20 8.97 -14.06
C GLU A 94 -14.18 8.13 -13.27
N ARG A 95 -12.96 8.09 -13.79
CA ARG A 95 -11.79 7.48 -13.13
C ARG A 95 -11.08 8.47 -12.20
N LYS A 96 -11.83 9.05 -11.27
CA LYS A 96 -11.26 9.95 -10.26
C LYS A 96 -11.10 9.22 -8.91
N LYS A 97 -10.06 9.56 -8.16
CA LYS A 97 -9.80 8.99 -6.83
C LYS A 97 -11.00 9.06 -5.89
N LYS A 98 -11.79 10.15 -5.93
CA LYS A 98 -12.99 10.30 -5.12
C LYS A 98 -14.07 9.24 -5.40
N ASN A 99 -14.06 8.66 -6.61
CA ASN A 99 -15.00 7.65 -7.06
C ASN A 99 -14.44 6.22 -6.91
N LEU A 100 -13.20 6.08 -6.47
CA LEU A 100 -12.62 4.77 -6.20
C LEU A 100 -13.38 4.12 -5.06
N TYR A 101 -13.91 2.94 -5.30
CA TYR A 101 -14.81 2.26 -4.39
C TYR A 101 -14.11 1.14 -3.63
N THR A 102 -13.50 0.21 -4.37
CA THR A 102 -12.89 -0.98 -3.78
C THR A 102 -11.50 -1.21 -4.34
N ILE A 103 -10.58 -1.62 -3.48
CA ILE A 103 -9.32 -2.23 -3.87
C ILE A 103 -9.52 -3.74 -3.94
N GLN A 104 -9.23 -4.31 -5.09
CA GLN A 104 -9.37 -5.75 -5.34
C GLN A 104 -8.16 -6.36 -6.04
N ASN A 105 -7.20 -5.51 -6.43
CA ASN A 105 -5.92 -5.96 -6.99
C ASN A 105 -4.77 -5.08 -6.51
N ILE A 106 -3.62 -5.73 -6.35
CA ILE A 106 -2.32 -5.07 -6.31
C ILE A 106 -1.63 -5.42 -7.63
N VAL A 107 -1.13 -4.39 -8.33
CA VAL A 107 -0.45 -4.60 -9.62
C VAL A 107 0.90 -3.92 -9.59
N LEU A 108 1.95 -4.64 -9.97
CA LEU A 108 3.27 -4.06 -10.23
C LEU A 108 3.53 -4.06 -11.72
N ASP A 109 3.92 -2.90 -12.26
CA ASP A 109 4.37 -2.74 -13.64
C ASP A 109 5.89 -2.75 -13.67
N ILE A 110 6.47 -3.66 -14.46
CA ILE A 110 7.90 -3.88 -14.57
C ILE A 110 8.29 -3.67 -16.01
N ASP A 111 8.92 -2.54 -16.30
CA ASP A 111 9.37 -2.15 -17.64
C ASP A 111 10.78 -2.67 -17.96
N ILE A 112 11.00 -3.07 -19.21
CA ILE A 112 12.31 -3.48 -19.72
C ILE A 112 12.82 -2.44 -20.71
N HIS A 113 13.89 -1.77 -20.32
CA HIS A 113 14.58 -0.74 -21.08
C HIS A 113 15.77 -1.34 -21.85
N SER A 114 15.49 -2.07 -22.92
CA SER A 114 16.50 -2.67 -23.80
C SER A 114 16.17 -2.46 -25.27
N ALA A 115 17.12 -2.73 -26.15
CA ALA A 115 16.86 -2.78 -27.58
C ALA A 115 15.74 -3.81 -27.88
N LYS A 116 14.95 -3.56 -28.92
CA LYS A 116 13.79 -4.38 -29.25
C LYS A 116 14.17 -5.87 -29.44
N ARG A 117 15.32 -6.13 -30.09
CA ARG A 117 15.84 -7.48 -30.36
C ARG A 117 16.17 -8.27 -29.09
N ASP A 118 16.62 -7.60 -28.05
CA ASP A 118 17.12 -8.23 -26.81
C ASP A 118 16.02 -8.37 -25.75
N ARG A 119 14.89 -7.69 -25.95
CA ARG A 119 13.80 -7.60 -24.97
C ARG A 119 13.22 -8.94 -24.57
N GLY A 120 13.07 -9.86 -25.54
CA GLY A 120 12.59 -11.23 -25.29
C GLY A 120 13.50 -12.00 -24.33
N ILE A 121 14.81 -11.82 -24.46
CA ILE A 121 15.81 -12.44 -23.58
C ILE A 121 15.65 -11.92 -22.16
N PHE A 122 15.50 -10.61 -21.99
CA PHE A 122 15.31 -9.99 -20.66
C PHE A 122 13.96 -10.37 -20.03
N ILE A 123 12.90 -10.52 -20.82
CA ILE A 123 11.60 -11.04 -20.33
C ILE A 123 11.78 -12.45 -19.77
N GLN A 124 12.42 -13.35 -20.53
CA GLN A 124 12.65 -14.73 -20.08
C GLN A 124 13.54 -14.80 -18.83
N ARG A 125 14.60 -13.98 -18.78
CA ARG A 125 15.50 -13.92 -17.63
C ARG A 125 14.79 -13.38 -16.39
N LEU A 126 13.99 -12.33 -16.54
CA LEU A 126 13.16 -11.77 -15.48
C LEU A 126 12.13 -12.78 -14.96
N ASP A 127 11.45 -13.46 -15.86
CA ASP A 127 10.48 -14.52 -15.51
C ASP A 127 11.16 -15.64 -14.71
N ALA A 128 12.36 -16.06 -15.10
CA ALA A 128 13.15 -17.07 -14.38
C ALA A 128 13.57 -16.61 -12.98
N VAL A 129 14.04 -15.36 -12.85
CA VAL A 129 14.43 -14.78 -11.56
C VAL A 129 13.24 -14.66 -10.62
N LEU A 130 12.09 -14.21 -11.12
CA LEU A 130 10.86 -14.12 -10.34
C LEU A 130 10.33 -15.50 -9.95
N TYR A 131 10.38 -16.46 -10.87
CA TYR A 131 10.02 -17.84 -10.57
C TYR A 131 10.83 -18.41 -9.40
N LEU A 132 12.16 -18.26 -9.44
CA LEU A 132 13.03 -18.72 -8.36
C LEU A 132 12.74 -17.99 -7.06
N ALA A 133 12.47 -16.68 -7.11
CA ALA A 133 12.11 -15.90 -5.94
C ALA A 133 10.82 -16.43 -5.29
N PHE A 134 9.77 -16.63 -6.06
CA PHE A 134 8.48 -17.10 -5.53
C PHE A 134 8.49 -18.58 -5.13
N LYS A 135 9.47 -19.37 -5.61
CA LYS A 135 9.70 -20.74 -5.15
C LYS A 135 10.43 -20.79 -3.80
N ASP A 136 11.20 -19.79 -3.51
CA ASP A 136 11.91 -19.68 -2.23
C ASP A 136 10.91 -19.35 -1.11
N GLU A 137 10.71 -20.30 -0.20
CA GLU A 137 9.82 -20.14 0.95
C GLU A 137 10.20 -18.97 1.89
N THR A 138 11.43 -18.48 1.80
CA THR A 138 11.89 -17.32 2.57
C THR A 138 11.55 -15.99 1.91
N PHE A 139 11.13 -16.00 0.64
CA PHE A 139 10.73 -14.80 -0.07
C PHE A 139 9.43 -14.24 0.53
N PRO A 140 9.42 -12.95 0.92
CA PRO A 140 8.37 -12.44 1.80
C PRO A 140 7.07 -12.09 1.09
N LEU A 141 6.98 -12.25 -0.24
CA LEU A 141 5.77 -11.92 -0.99
C LEU A 141 4.98 -13.16 -1.35
N PRO A 142 3.63 -13.08 -1.34
CA PRO A 142 2.81 -14.14 -1.91
C PRO A 142 3.07 -14.27 -3.42
N VAL A 143 2.88 -15.47 -3.97
CA VAL A 143 2.91 -15.70 -5.41
C VAL A 143 1.84 -14.83 -6.09
N PRO A 144 2.12 -14.13 -7.20
CA PRO A 144 1.09 -13.39 -7.91
C PRO A 144 0.06 -14.35 -8.52
N ASN A 145 -1.19 -13.92 -8.59
CA ASN A 145 -2.23 -14.71 -9.24
C ASN A 145 -2.01 -14.82 -10.76
N THR A 146 -1.56 -13.71 -11.36
CA THR A 146 -1.39 -13.64 -12.81
C THR A 146 -0.13 -12.86 -13.17
N VAL A 147 0.55 -13.35 -14.19
CA VAL A 147 1.65 -12.67 -14.87
C VAL A 147 1.16 -12.24 -16.23
N VAL A 148 1.21 -10.93 -16.54
CA VAL A 148 0.84 -10.38 -17.84
C VAL A 148 2.09 -9.91 -18.56
N TYR A 149 2.34 -10.44 -19.74
CA TYR A 149 3.45 -10.05 -20.61
C TYR A 149 2.95 -8.96 -21.55
N THR A 150 3.43 -7.73 -21.36
CA THR A 150 2.93 -6.55 -22.10
C THR A 150 3.63 -6.33 -23.44
N GLY A 151 4.63 -7.16 -23.77
CA GLY A 151 5.52 -7.01 -24.91
C GLY A 151 6.66 -6.01 -24.70
N ARG A 152 6.63 -5.21 -23.64
CA ARG A 152 7.72 -4.32 -23.20
C ARG A 152 8.22 -4.64 -21.81
N GLY A 153 7.49 -5.43 -21.07
CA GLY A 153 7.76 -5.80 -19.70
C GLY A 153 6.73 -6.79 -19.21
N ILE A 154 6.62 -6.86 -17.89
CA ILE A 154 5.74 -7.80 -17.19
C ILE A 154 4.90 -7.00 -16.18
N GLN A 155 3.63 -7.37 -16.05
CA GLN A 155 2.79 -6.93 -14.93
C GLN A 155 2.50 -8.12 -14.03
N LEU A 156 2.75 -7.96 -12.74
CA LEU A 156 2.41 -8.94 -11.72
C LEU A 156 1.11 -8.53 -11.05
N TRP A 157 0.11 -9.40 -11.09
CA TRP A 157 -1.22 -9.15 -10.57
C TRP A 157 -1.52 -10.04 -9.38
N TRP A 158 -1.84 -9.44 -8.25
CA TRP A 158 -2.34 -10.12 -7.06
C TRP A 158 -3.81 -9.79 -6.87
N ALA A 159 -4.68 -10.80 -6.95
CA ALA A 159 -6.07 -10.67 -6.59
C ALA A 159 -6.19 -10.69 -5.06
N VAL A 160 -6.83 -9.69 -4.50
CA VAL A 160 -7.00 -9.57 -3.05
C VAL A 160 -8.47 -9.68 -2.65
N CYS A 161 -8.73 -10.12 -1.43
CA CYS A 161 -10.05 -9.97 -0.83
C CYS A 161 -10.42 -8.48 -0.89
N PRO A 162 -11.56 -8.12 -1.51
CA PRO A 162 -11.90 -6.73 -1.74
C PRO A 162 -12.03 -5.94 -0.44
N PHE A 163 -11.45 -4.75 -0.38
CA PHE A 163 -11.55 -3.87 0.78
C PHE A 163 -11.86 -2.42 0.38
N SER A 164 -12.42 -1.65 1.32
CA SER A 164 -12.84 -0.27 1.10
C SER A 164 -11.66 0.62 0.72
N ALA A 165 -11.73 1.21 -0.46
CA ALA A 165 -10.74 2.20 -0.88
C ALA A 165 -10.82 3.49 -0.06
N LYS A 166 -12.01 3.88 0.42
CA LYS A 166 -12.19 5.08 1.23
C LYS A 166 -11.47 4.99 2.56
N GLU A 167 -11.48 3.82 3.19
CA GLU A 167 -10.97 3.61 4.55
C GLU A 167 -9.53 3.11 4.57
N LEU A 168 -9.19 2.20 3.67
CA LEU A 168 -7.95 1.43 3.70
C LEU A 168 -7.01 1.67 2.50
N LEU A 169 -7.18 2.79 1.77
CA LEU A 169 -6.32 3.11 0.62
C LEU A 169 -4.83 3.14 0.97
N TYR A 170 -4.52 3.40 2.17
CA TYR A 170 -3.15 3.41 2.65
C TYR A 170 -2.52 2.01 2.71
N VAL A 171 -3.32 1.02 3.06
CA VAL A 171 -2.88 -0.38 3.02
C VAL A 171 -2.41 -0.70 1.61
N TYR A 172 -3.22 -0.32 0.61
CA TYR A 172 -2.84 -0.45 -0.80
C TYR A 172 -1.49 0.23 -1.10
N HIS A 173 -1.36 1.52 -0.76
CA HIS A 173 -0.14 2.27 -1.07
C HIS A 173 1.12 1.72 -0.38
N ASP A 174 0.99 1.23 0.84
CA ASP A 174 2.12 0.70 1.58
C ASP A 174 2.49 -0.72 1.10
N LEU A 175 1.48 -1.56 0.79
CA LEU A 175 1.71 -2.88 0.19
C LEU A 175 2.36 -2.77 -1.19
N VAL A 176 1.87 -1.89 -2.07
CA VAL A 176 2.49 -1.66 -3.38
C VAL A 176 3.95 -1.23 -3.22
N ARG A 177 4.26 -0.33 -2.28
CA ARG A 177 5.65 0.07 -2.00
C ARG A 177 6.51 -1.08 -1.51
N TYR A 178 5.96 -1.89 -0.63
CA TYR A 178 6.64 -3.05 -0.09
C TYR A 178 6.93 -4.08 -1.18
N PHE A 179 5.91 -4.45 -1.96
CA PHE A 179 6.02 -5.39 -3.06
C PHE A 179 7.05 -4.92 -4.10
N ALA A 180 6.95 -3.63 -4.51
CA ALA A 180 7.91 -3.04 -5.44
C ALA A 180 9.33 -3.05 -4.89
N SER A 181 9.52 -2.82 -3.59
CA SER A 181 10.84 -2.85 -2.95
C SER A 181 11.43 -4.26 -2.96
N GLU A 182 10.65 -5.28 -2.58
CA GLU A 182 11.15 -6.67 -2.52
C GLU A 182 11.47 -7.22 -3.93
N ILE A 183 10.58 -6.95 -4.90
CA ILE A 183 10.84 -7.32 -6.31
C ILE A 183 12.08 -6.59 -6.85
N THR A 184 12.23 -5.30 -6.57
CA THR A 184 13.42 -4.53 -6.99
C THR A 184 14.70 -5.09 -6.38
N LYS A 185 14.69 -5.47 -5.11
CA LYS A 185 15.86 -6.11 -4.49
C LYS A 185 16.24 -7.38 -5.23
N ARG A 186 15.26 -8.22 -5.53
CA ARG A 186 15.50 -9.49 -6.22
C ARG A 186 16.01 -9.29 -7.65
N ILE A 187 15.47 -8.32 -8.38
CA ILE A 187 15.96 -7.97 -9.71
C ILE A 187 17.41 -7.46 -9.64
N ASN A 188 17.75 -6.67 -8.62
CA ASN A 188 19.08 -6.09 -8.47
C ASN A 188 20.18 -7.10 -8.09
N GLU A 189 19.84 -8.30 -7.66
CA GLU A 189 20.79 -9.40 -7.46
C GLU A 189 21.33 -9.92 -8.80
N ASP A 190 20.57 -9.78 -9.89
CA ASP A 190 21.01 -10.10 -11.25
C ASP A 190 21.63 -8.86 -11.90
N LYS A 191 22.95 -8.94 -12.20
CA LYS A 191 23.73 -7.81 -12.74
C LYS A 191 23.20 -7.27 -14.07
N GLU A 192 22.64 -8.13 -14.92
CA GLU A 192 22.11 -7.72 -16.21
C GLU A 192 20.69 -7.15 -16.10
N LEU A 193 19.81 -7.79 -15.33
CA LEU A 193 18.47 -7.26 -15.10
C LEU A 193 18.51 -5.89 -14.45
N LYS A 194 19.40 -5.68 -13.46
CA LYS A 194 19.59 -4.39 -12.78
C LYS A 194 19.83 -3.22 -13.75
N LYS A 195 20.47 -3.46 -14.89
CA LYS A 195 20.75 -2.41 -15.89
C LYS A 195 19.56 -2.08 -16.79
N HIS A 196 18.69 -3.05 -17.00
CA HIS A 196 17.66 -2.99 -18.04
C HIS A 196 16.24 -3.05 -17.53
N VAL A 197 16.01 -3.42 -16.27
CA VAL A 197 14.68 -3.65 -15.71
C VAL A 197 14.38 -2.65 -14.62
N ILE A 198 13.21 -2.02 -14.72
CA ILE A 198 12.75 -1.03 -13.73
C ILE A 198 11.35 -1.40 -13.27
N VAL A 199 11.16 -1.53 -11.95
CA VAL A 199 9.82 -1.60 -11.36
C VAL A 199 9.25 -0.19 -11.34
N ASP A 200 8.22 0.08 -12.15
CA ASP A 200 7.54 1.37 -12.16
C ASP A 200 6.62 1.50 -10.93
N ALA A 201 7.27 1.86 -9.80
CA ALA A 201 6.56 2.08 -8.56
C ALA A 201 5.59 3.28 -8.62
N ALA A 202 5.77 4.22 -9.54
CA ALA A 202 4.88 5.37 -9.70
C ALA A 202 3.58 4.97 -10.40
N ALA A 203 3.66 4.21 -11.50
CA ALA A 203 2.48 3.65 -12.17
C ALA A 203 1.74 2.66 -11.25
N SER A 204 2.49 1.78 -10.57
CA SER A 204 1.94 0.76 -9.67
C SER A 204 1.21 1.35 -8.46
N LYS A 205 1.67 2.48 -7.90
CA LYS A 205 1.01 3.18 -6.77
C LYS A 205 -0.27 3.90 -7.14
N LYS A 206 -0.51 4.11 -8.42
CA LYS A 206 -1.68 4.85 -8.87
C LYS A 206 -2.90 3.95 -8.77
N GLU A 207 -3.62 4.04 -7.68
CA GLU A 207 -4.82 3.24 -7.36
C GLU A 207 -5.89 3.25 -8.45
N SER A 208 -5.94 4.36 -9.20
CA SER A 208 -6.78 4.55 -10.38
C SER A 208 -6.00 4.37 -11.68
N GLY A 209 -4.85 3.68 -11.63
CA GLY A 209 -3.98 3.44 -12.78
C GLY A 209 -4.67 2.67 -13.90
N LEU A 210 -4.15 2.83 -15.11
CA LEU A 210 -4.53 2.05 -16.26
C LEU A 210 -3.43 1.05 -16.55
N PHE A 211 -3.80 -0.21 -16.54
CA PHE A 211 -2.93 -1.32 -16.86
C PHE A 211 -3.31 -1.90 -18.21
N ARG A 212 -2.34 -2.43 -18.92
CA ARG A 212 -2.61 -3.06 -20.21
C ARG A 212 -3.55 -4.25 -20.02
N MET A 213 -4.60 -4.29 -20.83
CA MET A 213 -5.49 -5.44 -20.84
C MET A 213 -4.75 -6.65 -21.44
N PRO A 214 -4.77 -7.80 -20.77
CA PRO A 214 -4.20 -9.03 -21.30
C PRO A 214 -4.76 -9.38 -22.68
N GLY A 215 -3.95 -10.02 -23.50
CA GLY A 215 -4.39 -10.48 -24.84
C GLY A 215 -4.51 -9.37 -25.89
N THR A 216 -4.17 -8.11 -25.58
CA THR A 216 -4.36 -6.98 -26.50
C THR A 216 -3.06 -6.50 -27.14
N TRP A 217 -3.20 -5.79 -28.25
CA TRP A 217 -2.08 -5.26 -29.03
C TRP A 217 -1.28 -4.19 -28.26
N ASN A 218 0.02 -4.22 -28.42
CA ASN A 218 0.92 -3.17 -27.95
C ASN A 218 1.62 -2.53 -29.16
N ALA A 219 1.21 -1.32 -29.55
CA ALA A 219 1.72 -0.64 -30.72
C ALA A 219 3.24 -0.33 -30.64
N LYS A 220 3.78 -0.11 -29.43
CA LYS A 220 5.20 0.20 -29.23
C LYS A 220 6.09 -1.03 -29.43
N SER A 221 5.67 -2.19 -28.98
CA SER A 221 6.40 -3.45 -29.20
C SER A 221 6.02 -4.11 -30.51
N ARG A 222 4.86 -3.78 -31.06
CA ARG A 222 4.20 -4.46 -32.21
C ARG A 222 3.99 -5.94 -31.92
N THR A 223 3.46 -6.25 -30.72
CA THR A 223 3.18 -7.61 -30.27
C THR A 223 1.86 -7.62 -29.52
N PHE A 224 1.20 -8.76 -29.49
CA PHE A 224 0.10 -8.99 -28.55
C PHE A 224 0.66 -9.27 -27.16
N GLY A 225 0.00 -8.74 -26.15
CA GLY A 225 0.25 -9.14 -24.77
C GLY A 225 -0.24 -10.57 -24.55
N SER A 226 0.42 -11.30 -23.67
CA SER A 226 -0.06 -12.61 -23.20
C SER A 226 -0.15 -12.61 -21.68
N PHE A 227 -0.77 -13.62 -21.10
CA PHE A 227 -0.83 -13.77 -19.66
C PHE A 227 -0.89 -15.23 -19.25
N ARG A 228 -0.58 -15.47 -17.99
CA ARG A 228 -0.64 -16.78 -17.36
C ARG A 228 -1.22 -16.64 -15.97
N ILE A 229 -2.32 -17.34 -15.70
CA ILE A 229 -2.87 -17.48 -14.34
C ILE A 229 -2.07 -18.56 -13.64
N LEU A 230 -1.50 -18.25 -12.48
CA LEU A 230 -0.69 -19.15 -11.68
C LEU A 230 -1.55 -19.86 -10.63
N HIS A 231 -2.51 -19.16 -10.03
CA HIS A 231 -3.49 -19.70 -9.11
C HIS A 231 -4.67 -18.72 -8.97
N GLU A 232 -5.79 -19.20 -8.43
CA GLU A 232 -7.03 -18.42 -8.30
C GLU A 232 -7.30 -17.95 -6.86
N ASN A 233 -6.48 -18.34 -5.89
CA ASN A 233 -6.68 -17.99 -4.49
C ASN A 233 -6.44 -16.49 -4.27
N LYS A 234 -7.47 -15.77 -3.85
CA LYS A 234 -7.34 -14.38 -3.39
C LYS A 234 -6.68 -14.37 -2.02
N PHE A 235 -5.79 -13.42 -1.77
CA PHE A 235 -5.20 -13.27 -0.44
C PHE A 235 -5.78 -12.07 0.31
N ASP A 236 -5.79 -12.16 1.62
CA ASP A 236 -6.21 -11.05 2.47
C ASP A 236 -5.06 -10.04 2.63
N ALA A 237 -5.14 -8.97 1.84
CA ALA A 237 -4.13 -7.90 1.85
C ALA A 237 -4.15 -7.11 3.16
N VAL A 238 -5.29 -7.00 3.81
CA VAL A 238 -5.43 -6.30 5.09
C VAL A 238 -4.78 -7.11 6.19
N PHE A 239 -5.05 -8.40 6.22
CA PHE A 239 -4.40 -9.33 7.14
C PHE A 239 -2.87 -9.33 6.93
N LEU A 240 -2.40 -9.47 5.68
CA LEU A 240 -0.97 -9.39 5.35
C LEU A 240 -0.32 -8.08 5.85
N PHE A 241 -1.05 -6.98 5.79
CA PHE A 241 -0.54 -5.67 6.23
C PHE A 241 -0.38 -5.59 7.74
N PHE A 242 -1.31 -6.16 8.50
CA PHE A 242 -1.33 -6.06 9.96
C PHE A 242 -0.66 -7.23 10.67
N ASP A 243 -0.49 -8.36 9.99
CA ASP A 243 0.09 -9.56 10.59
C ASP A 243 1.62 -9.50 10.65
N ARG A 244 2.16 -10.36 11.49
CA ARG A 244 3.60 -10.55 11.62
C ARG A 244 4.04 -11.74 10.79
N HIS A 245 5.17 -11.59 10.13
CA HIS A 245 5.77 -12.68 9.38
C HIS A 245 5.95 -13.92 10.30
N PRO A 246 5.34 -15.08 9.97
CA PRO A 246 5.29 -16.23 10.87
C PRO A 246 6.67 -16.72 11.33
N LYS A 247 7.71 -16.62 10.45
CA LYS A 247 9.07 -17.05 10.76
C LYS A 247 9.91 -16.00 11.51
N THR A 248 9.62 -14.70 11.38
CA THR A 248 10.48 -13.63 11.94
C THR A 248 9.84 -12.85 13.07
N GLY A 249 8.55 -13.02 13.32
CA GLY A 249 7.78 -12.27 14.32
C GLY A 249 7.74 -10.75 14.06
N LYS A 250 8.28 -10.28 12.92
CA LYS A 250 8.34 -8.85 12.55
C LYS A 250 7.19 -8.53 11.62
N PRO A 251 6.64 -7.30 11.67
CA PRO A 251 5.63 -6.90 10.72
C PRO A 251 6.17 -7.04 9.30
N PHE A 252 5.36 -7.53 8.36
CA PHE A 252 5.71 -7.65 6.93
C PHE A 252 6.23 -6.33 6.38
N ILE A 253 5.66 -5.23 6.82
CA ILE A 253 6.10 -3.90 6.45
C ILE A 253 6.84 -3.29 7.63
N LYS A 254 8.18 -3.18 7.51
CA LYS A 254 8.93 -2.30 8.39
C LYS A 254 8.47 -0.88 8.14
N TYR A 255 7.65 -0.35 9.02
CA TYR A 255 7.29 1.06 9.04
C TYR A 255 8.57 1.90 9.19
N LYS A 256 9.19 2.29 8.08
CA LYS A 256 10.12 3.41 8.09
C LYS A 256 9.25 4.65 8.24
N ASN A 257 9.14 5.14 9.48
CA ASN A 257 8.52 6.41 9.84
C ASN A 257 8.95 7.54 8.87
N LYS A 258 8.24 7.71 7.76
CA LYS A 258 8.32 8.92 6.95
C LYS A 258 6.94 9.55 6.89
N ARG A 259 6.74 10.55 7.74
CA ARG A 259 5.53 11.33 7.96
C ARG A 259 4.39 10.53 8.60
N LYS A 260 4.42 10.43 9.90
CA LYS A 260 3.27 10.07 10.74
C LYS A 260 2.06 10.86 10.27
N ASN A 261 1.10 10.17 9.65
CA ASN A 261 -0.22 10.74 9.44
C ASN A 261 -0.81 10.89 10.85
N ARG A 262 -0.82 12.13 11.38
CA ARG A 262 -1.13 12.42 12.80
C ARG A 262 -2.43 11.79 13.32
N PHE A 263 -3.35 11.52 12.42
CA PHE A 263 -4.65 10.93 12.76
C PHE A 263 -4.61 9.41 12.97
N ARG A 264 -3.72 8.71 12.27
CA ARG A 264 -3.61 7.24 12.34
C ARG A 264 -2.92 6.71 13.58
N ASP A 265 -1.93 7.47 14.04
CA ASP A 265 -1.17 7.12 15.23
C ASP A 265 -1.91 7.51 16.54
N TYR A 266 -3.06 8.22 16.44
CA TYR A 266 -3.71 8.71 17.64
C TYR A 266 -4.24 7.59 18.54
N GLY A 267 -4.86 6.56 17.97
CA GLY A 267 -5.31 5.37 18.70
C GLY A 267 -4.16 4.65 19.40
N ASN A 268 -3.13 4.27 18.60
CA ASN A 268 -1.92 3.63 19.15
C ASN A 268 -1.19 4.53 20.15
N TYR A 269 -1.11 5.84 19.87
CA TYR A 269 -0.49 6.80 20.77
C TYR A 269 -1.22 6.86 22.11
N MET A 270 -2.56 6.94 22.10
CA MET A 270 -3.34 6.97 23.33
C MET A 270 -3.25 5.65 24.10
N GLU A 271 -3.33 4.51 23.41
CA GLU A 271 -3.14 3.20 24.05
C GLU A 271 -1.77 3.10 24.74
N GLU A 272 -0.70 3.52 24.05
CA GLU A 272 0.66 3.54 24.63
C GLU A 272 0.72 4.42 25.89
N LYS A 273 0.13 5.62 25.84
CA LYS A 273 0.12 6.54 27.00
C LYS A 273 -0.68 6.00 28.16
N ILE A 274 -1.85 5.44 27.90
CA ILE A 274 -2.69 4.83 28.93
C ILE A 274 -1.99 3.62 29.56
N ARG A 275 -1.39 2.73 28.76
CA ARG A 275 -0.62 1.60 29.31
C ARG A 275 0.58 2.05 30.14
N HIS A 276 1.25 3.13 29.74
CA HIS A 276 2.35 3.70 30.50
C HIS A 276 1.85 4.32 31.82
N LEU A 277 0.74 5.06 31.81
CA LEU A 277 0.12 5.60 33.00
C LEU A 277 -0.27 4.51 34.02
N ILE A 278 -0.92 3.44 33.52
CA ILE A 278 -1.29 2.30 34.34
C ILE A 278 -0.04 1.69 34.98
N LYS A 279 1.05 1.55 34.22
CA LYS A 279 2.31 1.02 34.75
C LYS A 279 2.90 1.92 35.84
N VAL A 280 2.96 3.23 35.63
CA VAL A 280 3.47 4.20 36.61
C VAL A 280 2.65 4.15 37.91
N ARG A 281 1.32 4.15 37.80
CA ARG A 281 0.41 4.08 38.94
C ARG A 281 0.57 2.76 39.73
N ARG A 282 0.75 1.64 39.06
CA ARG A 282 1.04 0.35 39.71
C ARG A 282 2.36 0.36 40.47
N GLU A 283 3.40 0.95 39.91
CA GLU A 283 4.70 1.08 40.55
C GLU A 283 4.63 1.98 41.83
N GLU A 284 3.71 2.93 41.85
CA GLU A 284 3.40 3.80 43.00
C GLU A 284 2.38 3.18 43.98
N GLY A 285 1.91 1.96 43.71
CA GLY A 285 0.94 1.26 44.57
C GLY A 285 -0.50 1.78 44.46
N LEU A 286 -0.80 2.56 43.42
CA LEU A 286 -2.12 3.06 43.14
C LEU A 286 -3.00 2.02 42.47
N ASP A 287 -4.25 1.83 42.95
CA ASP A 287 -5.18 0.89 42.40
C ASP A 287 -5.80 1.41 41.06
N GLU A 288 -5.97 0.52 40.11
CA GLU A 288 -6.62 0.79 38.81
C GLU A 288 -8.14 0.96 38.92
N ASN A 289 -8.74 0.53 40.06
CA ASN A 289 -10.21 0.35 40.25
C ASN A 289 -10.99 1.63 40.08
N GLY A 290 -10.68 2.73 39.96
CA GLY A 290 -11.51 3.95 39.72
C GLY A 290 -11.54 4.40 38.28
N PHE A 291 -10.65 3.88 37.42
CA PHE A 291 -10.42 4.43 36.08
C PHE A 291 -10.46 3.41 34.93
N ARG A 292 -10.70 2.13 35.20
CA ARG A 292 -10.63 1.06 34.18
C ARG A 292 -11.56 1.31 33.01
N ASP A 293 -12.82 1.70 33.29
CA ASP A 293 -13.82 2.07 32.30
C ASP A 293 -13.40 3.28 31.46
N LEU A 294 -12.86 4.31 32.09
CA LEU A 294 -12.36 5.51 31.43
C LEU A 294 -11.12 5.24 30.59
N TYR A 295 -10.18 4.41 31.05
CA TYR A 295 -9.03 3.98 30.25
C TYR A 295 -9.49 3.29 28.96
N CYS A 296 -10.41 2.35 29.08
CA CYS A 296 -10.97 1.65 27.96
C CYS A 296 -11.75 2.57 27.02
N LEU A 297 -12.60 3.45 27.56
CA LEU A 297 -13.39 4.41 26.78
C LEU A 297 -12.49 5.35 25.97
N ILE A 298 -11.46 5.91 26.60
CA ILE A 298 -10.54 6.85 25.95
C ILE A 298 -9.79 6.16 24.80
N VAL A 299 -9.29 4.94 25.03
CA VAL A 299 -8.57 4.17 24.01
C VAL A 299 -9.50 3.78 22.86
N TYR A 300 -10.70 3.28 23.16
CA TYR A 300 -11.70 2.94 22.15
C TYR A 300 -12.06 4.14 21.27
N CYS A 301 -12.39 5.27 21.89
CA CYS A 301 -12.70 6.52 21.19
C CYS A 301 -11.49 7.04 20.38
N ALA A 302 -10.27 6.88 20.88
CA ALA A 302 -9.06 7.27 20.16
C ALA A 302 -8.89 6.45 18.87
N TYR A 303 -9.15 5.14 18.91
CA TYR A 303 -9.12 4.30 17.73
C TYR A 303 -10.23 4.65 16.73
N LEU A 304 -11.47 4.81 17.18
CA LEU A 304 -12.59 5.22 16.31
C LEU A 304 -12.33 6.58 15.66
N SER A 305 -11.82 7.56 16.42
CA SER A 305 -11.49 8.89 15.89
C SER A 305 -10.30 8.88 14.93
N SER A 306 -9.48 7.83 14.97
CA SER A 306 -8.39 7.58 14.01
C SER A 306 -8.87 6.95 12.70
N GLY A 307 -10.16 6.60 12.60
CA GLY A 307 -10.73 5.91 11.45
C GLY A 307 -10.48 4.39 11.46
N THR A 308 -10.18 3.83 12.63
CA THR A 308 -10.07 2.38 12.82
C THR A 308 -11.48 1.76 12.81
N ALA A 309 -11.64 0.60 12.19
CA ALA A 309 -12.91 -0.13 12.19
C ALA A 309 -13.30 -0.52 13.63
N ASP A 310 -14.61 -0.58 13.88
CA ASP A 310 -15.17 -0.82 15.22
C ASP A 310 -14.65 -2.11 15.84
N GLU A 311 -14.64 -3.19 15.08
CA GLU A 311 -14.20 -4.52 15.52
C GLU A 311 -12.72 -4.49 15.97
N ILE A 312 -11.89 -3.73 15.27
CA ILE A 312 -10.46 -3.61 15.61
C ILE A 312 -10.30 -2.72 16.85
N ALA A 313 -11.04 -1.60 16.92
CA ALA A 313 -11.04 -0.73 18.10
C ALA A 313 -11.50 -1.50 19.34
N TRP A 314 -12.53 -2.32 19.19
CA TRP A 314 -13.04 -3.22 20.22
C TRP A 314 -12.00 -4.24 20.67
N ALA A 315 -11.38 -4.97 19.75
CA ALA A 315 -10.33 -5.95 20.06
C ALA A 315 -9.15 -5.33 20.81
N LYS A 316 -8.74 -4.10 20.43
CA LYS A 316 -7.69 -3.34 21.14
C LYS A 316 -8.09 -2.96 22.56
N THR A 317 -9.36 -2.58 22.74
CA THR A 317 -9.92 -2.23 24.03
C THR A 317 -10.03 -3.46 24.94
N ILE A 318 -10.44 -4.59 24.44
CA ILE A 318 -10.43 -5.88 25.16
C ILE A 318 -9.00 -6.20 25.60
N GLY A 319 -8.02 -6.15 24.71
CA GLY A 319 -6.62 -6.42 25.06
C GLY A 319 -6.02 -5.44 26.10
N LEU A 320 -6.54 -4.21 26.19
CA LEU A 320 -6.22 -3.31 27.30
C LEU A 320 -6.91 -3.77 28.58
N ASN A 321 -8.20 -4.07 28.54
CA ASN A 321 -8.99 -4.55 29.69
C ASN A 321 -8.40 -5.82 30.32
N GLU A 322 -7.99 -6.78 29.49
CA GLU A 322 -7.34 -8.01 29.94
C GLU A 322 -5.98 -7.76 30.64
N SER A 323 -5.36 -6.62 30.40
CA SER A 323 -4.12 -6.22 31.07
C SER A 323 -4.32 -5.70 32.48
N PHE A 324 -5.54 -5.42 32.93
CA PHE A 324 -5.83 -5.02 34.30
C PHE A 324 -5.70 -6.19 35.28
N GLN A 325 -5.37 -5.88 36.53
CA GLN A 325 -5.35 -6.89 37.61
C GLN A 325 -6.73 -7.51 37.83
N ARG A 326 -7.77 -6.72 37.64
CA ARG A 326 -9.17 -7.16 37.72
C ARG A 326 -9.93 -6.62 36.50
N PRO A 327 -9.92 -7.35 35.38
CA PRO A 327 -10.63 -6.94 34.16
C PRO A 327 -12.13 -6.68 34.41
N LEU A 328 -12.69 -5.70 33.70
CA LEU A 328 -14.14 -5.49 33.68
C LEU A 328 -14.81 -6.62 32.90
N PRO A 329 -16.01 -7.06 33.32
CA PRO A 329 -16.82 -7.99 32.53
C PRO A 329 -17.13 -7.42 31.14
N GLU A 330 -17.05 -8.24 30.10
CA GLU A 330 -17.28 -7.80 28.72
C GLU A 330 -18.63 -7.10 28.53
N LYS A 331 -19.68 -7.60 29.17
CA LYS A 331 -21.03 -7.01 29.13
C LYS A 331 -21.05 -5.59 29.68
N GLU A 332 -20.33 -5.34 30.76
CA GLU A 332 -20.19 -4.01 31.39
C GLU A 332 -19.40 -3.08 30.47
N LEU A 333 -18.29 -3.57 29.95
CA LEU A 333 -17.46 -2.81 29.01
C LEU A 333 -18.24 -2.39 27.75
N ARG A 334 -19.04 -3.29 27.17
CA ARG A 334 -19.93 -2.99 26.04
C ARG A 334 -20.93 -1.90 26.37
N SER A 335 -21.47 -1.89 27.57
CA SER A 335 -22.39 -0.84 28.02
C SER A 335 -21.73 0.54 28.04
N TYR A 336 -20.52 0.64 28.54
CA TYR A 336 -19.74 1.91 28.52
C TYR A 336 -19.40 2.38 27.12
N MET A 337 -19.11 1.46 26.20
CA MET A 337 -18.72 1.80 24.82
C MET A 337 -19.89 2.11 23.88
N SER A 338 -21.13 1.69 24.22
CA SER A 338 -22.30 1.80 23.34
C SER A 338 -22.54 3.24 22.85
N SER A 339 -22.45 4.23 23.73
CA SER A 339 -22.64 5.63 23.37
C SER A 339 -21.51 6.22 22.51
N ALA A 340 -20.33 5.63 22.57
CA ALA A 340 -19.17 6.09 21.83
C ALA A 340 -19.22 5.72 20.34
N THR A 341 -19.84 4.59 20.01
CA THR A 341 -20.05 4.13 18.62
C THR A 341 -20.97 5.10 17.87
N GLU A 342 -22.02 5.60 18.52
CA GLU A 342 -22.96 6.52 17.91
C GLU A 342 -22.43 7.95 17.82
N LYS A 343 -21.87 8.46 18.92
CA LYS A 343 -21.50 9.88 19.06
C LYS A 343 -20.08 10.20 18.62
N LYS A 344 -19.21 9.19 18.38
CA LYS A 344 -17.81 9.34 17.96
C LYS A 344 -17.03 10.36 18.77
N TYR A 345 -17.02 10.22 20.08
CA TYR A 345 -16.32 11.13 20.99
C TYR A 345 -14.83 11.28 20.60
N ARG A 346 -14.35 12.50 20.74
CA ARG A 346 -12.94 12.81 20.55
C ARG A 346 -12.43 13.54 21.77
N PHE A 347 -11.65 12.86 22.58
CA PHE A 347 -11.03 13.47 23.74
C PHE A 347 -9.84 14.33 23.33
N THR A 348 -9.77 15.56 23.86
CA THR A 348 -8.54 16.35 23.82
C THR A 348 -7.60 15.88 24.93
N PHE A 349 -6.31 16.22 24.84
CA PHE A 349 -5.37 15.81 25.90
C PHE A 349 -5.69 16.47 27.25
N GLU A 350 -6.21 17.67 27.20
CA GLU A 350 -6.68 18.38 28.40
C GLU A 350 -7.80 17.59 29.09
N LYS A 351 -8.76 17.08 28.31
CA LYS A 351 -9.86 16.26 28.83
C LYS A 351 -9.39 14.91 29.35
N VAL A 352 -8.40 14.29 28.68
CA VAL A 352 -7.79 13.03 29.15
C VAL A 352 -7.10 13.25 30.50
N ILE A 353 -6.35 14.36 30.65
CA ILE A 353 -5.69 14.73 31.90
C ILE A 353 -6.72 14.95 33.00
N GLU A 354 -7.77 15.73 32.73
CA GLU A 354 -8.86 16.00 33.65
C GLU A 354 -9.61 14.75 34.10
N TYR A 355 -10.02 13.91 33.14
CA TYR A 355 -10.85 12.72 33.44
C TYR A 355 -10.10 11.61 34.16
N LEU A 356 -8.80 11.50 33.93
CA LEU A 356 -7.95 10.47 34.54
C LEU A 356 -7.20 11.04 35.75
N ASP A 357 -7.45 12.30 36.13
CA ASP A 357 -6.78 13.00 37.24
C ASP A 357 -5.24 12.81 37.16
N ILE A 358 -4.67 13.15 36.01
CA ILE A 358 -3.24 12.97 35.75
C ILE A 358 -2.48 14.18 36.29
N ASP A 359 -1.67 13.99 37.30
CA ASP A 359 -0.85 15.04 37.87
C ASP A 359 0.32 15.50 36.99
N GLU A 360 1.01 16.58 37.35
CA GLU A 360 2.12 17.11 36.53
C GLU A 360 3.29 16.12 36.39
N LYS A 361 3.60 15.38 37.45
CA LYS A 361 4.69 14.36 37.46
C LYS A 361 4.35 13.20 36.53
N GLU A 362 3.12 12.70 36.58
CA GLU A 362 2.60 11.69 35.68
C GLU A 362 2.61 12.20 34.24
N GLN A 363 2.16 13.45 33.97
CA GLN A 363 2.18 14.06 32.64
C GLN A 363 3.58 14.13 32.05
N GLU A 364 4.58 14.47 32.84
CA GLU A 364 5.98 14.46 32.39
C GLU A 364 6.46 13.06 32.12
N THR A 365 6.22 12.12 33.02
CA THR A 365 6.67 10.72 32.93
C THR A 365 6.10 10.04 31.69
N ILE A 366 4.79 10.17 31.44
CA ILE A 366 4.18 9.56 30.24
C ILE A 366 4.30 10.44 28.98
N CYS A 367 4.92 11.62 29.08
CA CYS A 367 5.03 12.61 28.01
C CYS A 367 3.68 12.99 27.39
N LEU A 368 2.64 13.15 28.21
CA LEU A 368 1.31 13.60 27.78
C LEU A 368 1.15 15.10 28.11
N LYS A 369 1.40 15.97 27.13
CA LYS A 369 1.41 17.42 27.33
C LYS A 369 0.20 18.11 26.71
N PRO A 370 -0.38 19.16 27.33
CA PRO A 370 -1.44 19.98 26.75
C PRO A 370 -1.08 20.56 25.37
N ALA A 371 -2.08 20.84 24.56
CA ALA A 371 -1.88 21.32 23.17
C ALA A 371 -1.09 22.63 23.11
N GLY A 372 -1.28 23.52 24.05
CA GLY A 372 -0.58 24.82 24.15
C GLY A 372 0.92 24.65 24.37
N VAL A 373 1.32 23.76 25.28
CA VAL A 373 2.74 23.44 25.55
C VAL A 373 3.39 22.85 24.33
N ARG A 374 2.73 21.89 23.68
CA ARG A 374 3.23 21.27 22.45
C ARG A 374 3.35 22.25 21.29
N LYS A 375 2.48 23.26 21.19
CA LYS A 375 2.57 24.32 20.18
C LYS A 375 3.84 25.14 20.39
N LYS A 376 4.10 25.60 21.62
CA LYS A 376 5.33 26.34 21.97
C LYS A 376 6.60 25.52 21.68
N GLU A 377 6.64 24.26 22.10
CA GLU A 377 7.79 23.38 21.82
C GLU A 377 8.04 23.19 20.32
N ARG A 378 6.98 23.08 19.50
CA ARG A 378 7.08 23.00 18.04
C ARG A 378 7.62 24.27 17.41
N GLU A 379 7.18 25.41 17.86
CA GLU A 379 7.69 26.70 17.38
C GLU A 379 9.17 26.86 17.72
N MET A 380 9.57 26.48 18.94
CA MET A 380 10.97 26.44 19.33
C MET A 380 11.81 25.45 18.51
N ALA A 381 11.27 24.23 18.28
CA ALA A 381 11.92 23.24 17.45
C ALA A 381 12.08 23.71 15.98
N LYS A 382 11.07 24.42 15.44
CA LYS A 382 11.16 25.02 14.11
C LYS A 382 12.25 26.08 14.03
N LYS A 383 12.33 26.99 15.01
CA LYS A 383 13.38 28.01 15.08
C LYS A 383 14.76 27.38 15.13
N ARG A 384 14.98 26.39 16.02
CA ARG A 384 16.25 25.64 16.09
C ARG A 384 16.61 24.94 14.79
N ALA A 385 15.64 24.33 14.10
CA ALA A 385 15.85 23.67 12.82
C ALA A 385 16.25 24.66 11.72
N GLU A 386 15.67 25.86 11.73
CA GLU A 386 15.99 26.92 10.78
C GLU A 386 17.39 27.52 11.01
N GLU A 387 17.75 27.75 12.27
CA GLU A 387 19.11 28.16 12.67
C GLU A 387 20.16 27.09 12.24
N ASN A 388 19.90 25.83 12.52
CA ASN A 388 20.78 24.74 12.09
C ASN A 388 20.90 24.66 10.54
N ARG A 389 19.83 24.96 9.81
CA ARG A 389 19.85 25.01 8.35
C ARG A 389 20.70 26.18 7.84
N LYS A 390 20.62 27.35 8.47
CA LYS A 390 21.48 28.51 8.15
C LYS A 390 22.94 28.17 8.41
N ARG A 391 23.26 27.65 9.61
CA ARG A 391 24.63 27.25 9.96
C ARG A 391 25.22 26.22 8.97
N ARG A 392 24.44 25.20 8.59
CA ARG A 392 24.91 24.23 7.59
C ARG A 392 25.14 24.83 6.20
N LYS A 393 24.36 25.85 5.81
CA LYS A 393 24.60 26.59 4.57
C LYS A 393 25.91 27.35 4.64
N GLU A 394 26.13 28.08 5.71
CA GLU A 394 27.38 28.87 5.91
C GLU A 394 28.60 27.96 5.97
N GLU A 395 28.54 26.83 6.66
CA GLU A 395 29.64 25.84 6.67
C GLU A 395 29.91 25.28 5.27
N LYS A 396 28.87 25.04 4.48
CA LYS A 396 29.00 24.56 3.10
C LYS A 396 29.64 25.60 2.20
N GLU A 397 29.29 26.89 2.35
CA GLU A 397 29.92 27.98 1.60
C GLU A 397 31.37 28.21 2.03
N LYS A 398 31.68 28.16 3.33
CA LYS A 398 33.07 28.19 3.83
C LYS A 398 33.93 27.06 3.25
N LYS A 399 33.35 25.82 3.20
CA LYS A 399 34.05 24.69 2.58
C LYS A 399 34.30 24.91 1.08
N LYS A 400 33.33 25.47 0.34
CA LYS A 400 33.51 25.78 -1.07
C LYS A 400 34.60 26.82 -1.30
N LEU A 401 34.59 27.91 -0.51
CA LEU A 401 35.63 28.94 -0.59
C LEU A 401 37.02 28.35 -0.31
N ARG A 402 37.12 27.48 0.70
CA ARG A 402 38.41 26.82 1.00
C ARG A 402 38.91 25.91 -0.12
N VAL A 403 37.99 25.19 -0.78
CA VAL A 403 38.33 24.37 -1.95
C VAL A 403 38.83 25.26 -3.10
N LEU A 404 38.15 26.40 -3.36
CA LEU A 404 38.56 27.35 -4.38
C LEU A 404 39.94 27.94 -4.08
N GLU A 405 40.22 28.34 -2.83
CA GLU A 405 41.53 28.82 -2.41
C GLU A 405 42.65 27.77 -2.64
N LEU A 406 42.37 26.50 -2.33
CA LEU A 406 43.33 25.43 -2.56
C LEU A 406 43.59 25.18 -4.06
N LEU A 407 42.53 25.21 -4.87
CA LEU A 407 42.66 25.13 -6.34
C LEU A 407 43.47 26.30 -6.92
N MET A 408 43.25 27.52 -6.43
CA MET A 408 44.05 28.70 -6.86
C MET A 408 45.52 28.60 -6.43
N LYS A 409 45.84 27.85 -5.38
CA LYS A 409 47.21 27.54 -4.94
C LYS A 409 47.83 26.35 -5.70
N GLY A 410 47.16 25.83 -6.73
CA GLY A 410 47.71 24.78 -7.59
C GLY A 410 47.55 23.34 -7.06
N TYR A 411 46.72 23.13 -6.02
CA TYR A 411 46.41 21.78 -5.56
C TYR A 411 45.45 21.10 -6.53
N THR A 412 45.69 19.84 -6.87
CA THR A 412 44.78 19.05 -7.73
C THR A 412 43.59 18.53 -6.94
N GLN A 413 42.45 18.30 -7.62
CA GLN A 413 41.23 17.76 -7.00
C GLN A 413 41.45 16.46 -6.23
N GLN A 414 42.48 15.67 -6.56
CA GLN A 414 42.83 14.45 -5.84
C GLN A 414 43.54 14.70 -4.51
N LYS A 415 44.06 15.90 -4.26
CA LYS A 415 44.77 16.29 -3.02
C LYS A 415 43.92 17.17 -2.09
N ILE A 416 42.72 17.57 -2.48
CA ILE A 416 41.74 18.38 -1.75
C ILE A 416 40.62 17.47 -1.23
#